data_b4c7cfef3a5f3595568a734bad49dbed
#
_entry.id   b4c7cfef3a5f3595568a734bad49dbed
#
_cell.length_a   1.000
_cell.length_b   1.000
_cell.length_c   1.000
_cell.angle_alpha   90.00
_cell.angle_beta   90.00
_cell.angle_gamma   90.00
#
_symmetry.space_group_name_H-M   'P 1'
#
loop_
_entity.id
_entity.type
_entity.pdbx_description
1 polymer ?
#
loop_
_entity_poly.entity_id
_entity_poly.type
_entity_poly.pdbx_seq_one_letter_code
_entity_poly.pdbx_strand_id
1 'polypeptide(L)'
;MKAQQASRRAALTRLGALGAWGTLGSLGALGLSGCGFELRRAPEFAFASLFTRFAQGSPLGAEFNRSLAQAGTVEVITDPALLDRAEAVLDVLSEQRERAVVGQGTVGQVREFQLRLRVRFRLRSGQGRELIEDTELLQQREISFSESQALAKESEEQLLFRDMQKEMVVLLMLRLAAIKKL
;
A
#
# COMPACT_ATOMS: atom_id res chain seq x y z
N MET A 1 39.45 32.33 -67.49
CA MET A 1 39.04 31.02 -66.90
C MET A 1 38.67 31.10 -65.44
N LYS A 2 38.04 32.18 -64.90
CA LYS A 2 37.64 32.32 -63.46
C LYS A 2 36.13 32.48 -63.22
N ALA A 3 35.30 32.56 -64.27
CA ALA A 3 33.86 32.79 -64.13
C ALA A 3 32.99 31.56 -64.10
N GLN A 4 33.53 30.40 -64.45
CA GLN A 4 32.76 29.12 -64.48
C GLN A 4 32.76 28.31 -63.17
N GLN A 5 33.66 28.62 -62.23
CA GLN A 5 33.74 27.91 -60.94
C GLN A 5 32.77 28.45 -59.87
N ALA A 6 32.29 29.68 -60.02
CA ALA A 6 31.35 30.32 -59.07
C ALA A 6 29.91 29.78 -59.19
N SER A 7 29.52 29.34 -60.41
CA SER A 7 28.17 28.83 -60.67
C SER A 7 27.91 27.39 -60.15
N ARG A 8 28.94 26.58 -60.03
CA ARG A 8 28.81 25.18 -59.55
C ARG A 8 28.71 25.08 -58.02
N ARG A 9 29.22 26.07 -57.29
CA ARG A 9 29.12 26.10 -55.82
C ARG A 9 27.77 26.59 -55.32
N ALA A 10 27.07 27.45 -56.08
CA ALA A 10 25.75 27.93 -55.75
C ALA A 10 24.63 26.91 -56.00
N ALA A 11 24.84 25.93 -56.90
CA ALA A 11 23.87 24.87 -57.18
C ALA A 11 23.86 23.76 -56.15
N LEU A 12 24.97 23.49 -55.45
CA LEU A 12 25.09 22.45 -54.46
C LEU A 12 24.54 22.87 -53.07
N THR A 13 24.46 24.16 -52.78
CA THR A 13 23.93 24.68 -51.51
C THR A 13 22.40 24.72 -51.46
N ARG A 14 21.72 24.63 -52.59
CA ARG A 14 20.24 24.71 -52.65
C ARG A 14 19.54 23.34 -52.57
N LEU A 15 20.25 22.24 -52.82
CA LEU A 15 19.69 20.90 -52.68
C LEU A 15 19.80 20.30 -51.23
N GLY A 16 20.66 20.87 -50.38
CA GLY A 16 20.82 20.43 -49.00
C GLY A 16 19.77 20.94 -48.01
N ALA A 17 19.01 21.96 -48.38
CA ALA A 17 18.07 22.61 -47.46
C ALA A 17 16.66 22.00 -47.42
N LEU A 18 16.29 21.17 -48.37
CA LEU A 18 14.97 20.52 -48.44
C LEU A 18 14.91 19.15 -47.80
N GLY A 19 16.07 18.53 -47.47
CA GLY A 19 16.15 17.23 -46.83
C GLY A 19 16.14 17.25 -45.30
N ALA A 20 16.39 18.41 -44.65
CA ALA A 20 16.59 18.52 -43.22
C ALA A 20 15.31 18.74 -42.41
N TRP A 21 14.21 19.06 -43.04
CA TRP A 21 12.93 19.31 -42.33
C TRP A 21 12.01 18.07 -42.23
N GLY A 22 12.30 17.02 -42.99
CA GLY A 22 11.49 15.78 -42.96
C GLY A 22 11.84 14.77 -41.87
N THR A 23 13.03 14.87 -41.28
CA THR A 23 13.53 13.85 -40.33
C THR A 23 13.38 14.24 -38.84
N LEU A 24 13.10 15.50 -38.51
CA LEU A 24 12.85 15.92 -37.12
C LEU A 24 11.42 15.64 -36.65
N GLY A 25 10.48 15.37 -37.55
CA GLY A 25 9.08 15.11 -37.20
C GLY A 25 8.76 13.68 -36.77
N SER A 26 9.62 12.70 -37.10
CA SER A 26 9.33 11.28 -36.82
C SER A 26 9.94 10.73 -35.49
N LEU A 27 10.88 11.46 -34.88
CA LEU A 27 11.43 11.06 -33.57
C LEU A 27 10.60 11.53 -32.39
N GLY A 28 9.65 12.45 -32.57
CA GLY A 28 8.81 13.00 -31.51
C GLY A 28 7.59 12.13 -31.14
N ALA A 29 7.21 11.14 -31.96
CA ALA A 29 5.99 10.37 -31.77
C ALA A 29 6.19 9.06 -30.96
N LEU A 30 7.41 8.65 -30.66
CA LEU A 30 7.72 7.41 -29.93
C LEU A 30 7.93 7.60 -28.42
N GLY A 31 7.83 8.83 -27.91
CA GLY A 31 8.15 9.14 -26.49
C GLY A 31 6.96 9.22 -25.54
N LEU A 32 5.71 8.97 -25.98
CA LEU A 32 4.49 9.12 -25.19
C LEU A 32 3.83 7.80 -24.80
N SER A 33 4.56 6.68 -24.84
CA SER A 33 4.16 5.50 -24.08
C SER A 33 4.44 5.81 -22.59
N GLY A 34 3.58 6.62 -21.98
CA GLY A 34 3.56 6.87 -20.55
C GLY A 34 3.52 5.54 -19.84
N CYS A 35 4.52 5.26 -19.01
CA CYS A 35 4.44 4.21 -18.02
C CYS A 35 3.08 4.37 -17.37
N GLY A 36 2.21 3.36 -17.46
CA GLY A 36 0.86 3.37 -16.91
C GLY A 36 0.88 3.46 -15.38
N PHE A 37 1.34 4.59 -14.85
CA PHE A 37 1.26 4.94 -13.44
C PHE A 37 -0.17 5.36 -13.16
N GLU A 38 -1.05 4.39 -12.92
CA GLU A 38 -2.36 4.68 -12.40
C GLU A 38 -2.23 4.94 -10.90
N LEU A 39 -2.56 6.16 -10.48
CA LEU A 39 -2.70 6.49 -9.04
C LEU A 39 -3.68 5.49 -8.44
N ARG A 40 -3.26 4.82 -7.37
CA ARG A 40 -4.09 3.85 -6.64
C ARG A 40 -5.36 4.58 -6.19
N ARG A 41 -6.49 4.22 -6.78
CA ARG A 41 -7.79 4.78 -6.40
C ARG A 41 -8.08 4.44 -4.94
N ALA A 42 -8.69 5.38 -4.22
CA ALA A 42 -9.21 5.08 -2.89
C ALA A 42 -10.18 3.89 -2.98
N PRO A 43 -10.15 2.96 -2.04
CA PRO A 43 -11.10 1.84 -2.02
C PRO A 43 -12.53 2.38 -1.89
N GLU A 44 -13.43 1.83 -2.70
CA GLU A 44 -14.87 2.12 -2.62
C GLU A 44 -15.52 1.11 -1.68
N PHE A 45 -16.35 1.60 -0.77
CA PHE A 45 -17.04 0.78 0.22
C PHE A 45 -18.53 0.76 -0.06
N ALA A 46 -19.20 -0.37 0.27
CA ALA A 46 -20.66 -0.51 0.13
C ALA A 46 -21.45 0.18 1.26
N PHE A 47 -20.79 0.86 2.18
CA PHE A 47 -21.37 1.57 3.34
C PHE A 47 -20.79 2.97 3.42
N ALA A 48 -21.61 3.91 3.90
CA ALA A 48 -21.23 5.30 4.11
C ALA A 48 -20.73 5.58 5.54
N SER A 49 -21.05 4.70 6.52
CA SER A 49 -20.61 4.84 7.90
C SER A 49 -20.17 3.50 8.49
N LEU A 50 -19.04 3.51 9.22
CA LEU A 50 -18.46 2.33 9.84
C LEU A 50 -18.19 2.59 11.33
N PHE A 51 -18.82 1.79 12.19
CA PHE A 51 -18.42 1.71 13.58
C PHE A 51 -17.24 0.76 13.73
N THR A 52 -16.14 1.22 14.38
CA THR A 52 -14.93 0.43 14.56
C THR A 52 -14.73 0.10 16.03
N ARG A 53 -14.63 -1.20 16.34
CA ARG A 53 -14.40 -1.69 17.69
C ARG A 53 -13.02 -2.35 17.78
N PHE A 54 -12.01 -1.54 18.03
CA PHE A 54 -10.68 -1.98 18.40
C PHE A 54 -10.51 -1.99 19.92
N ALA A 55 -9.49 -2.70 20.41
CA ALA A 55 -9.08 -2.59 21.81
C ALA A 55 -8.66 -1.14 22.12
N GLN A 56 -8.93 -0.70 23.35
CA GLN A 56 -8.55 0.63 23.78
C GLN A 56 -7.03 0.81 23.69
N GLY A 57 -6.57 1.89 23.06
CA GLY A 57 -5.16 2.17 22.86
C GLY A 57 -4.48 1.35 21.76
N SER A 58 -5.24 0.59 20.94
CA SER A 58 -4.68 -0.16 19.80
C SER A 58 -4.01 0.77 18.79
N PRO A 59 -2.69 0.62 18.55
CA PRO A 59 -2.01 1.39 17.51
C PRO A 59 -2.54 1.04 16.09
N LEU A 60 -2.93 -0.22 15.87
CA LEU A 60 -3.55 -0.66 14.63
C LEU A 60 -4.89 0.04 14.41
N GLY A 61 -5.72 0.11 15.46
CA GLY A 61 -7.01 0.78 15.40
C GLY A 61 -6.87 2.28 15.09
N ALA A 62 -5.91 2.94 15.73
CA ALA A 62 -5.62 4.36 15.47
C ALA A 62 -5.17 4.60 14.01
N GLU A 63 -4.31 3.73 13.47
CA GLU A 63 -3.84 3.82 12.08
C GLU A 63 -4.95 3.50 11.08
N PHE A 64 -5.76 2.46 11.36
CA PHE A 64 -6.90 2.10 10.53
C PHE A 64 -7.91 3.23 10.43
N ASN A 65 -8.35 3.79 11.57
CA ASN A 65 -9.32 4.88 11.62
C ASN A 65 -8.80 6.12 10.87
N ARG A 66 -7.51 6.44 11.03
CA ARG A 66 -6.87 7.54 10.30
C ARG A 66 -6.86 7.30 8.79
N SER A 67 -6.46 6.11 8.36
CA SER A 67 -6.39 5.74 6.94
C SER A 67 -7.77 5.75 6.29
N LEU A 68 -8.78 5.25 7.00
CA LEU A 68 -10.17 5.27 6.51
C LEU A 68 -10.73 6.69 6.42
N ALA A 69 -10.48 7.54 7.42
CA ALA A 69 -10.87 8.95 7.40
C ALA A 69 -10.19 9.72 6.26
N GLN A 70 -8.91 9.43 5.97
CA GLN A 70 -8.18 10.03 4.85
C GLN A 70 -8.71 9.61 3.48
N ALA A 71 -9.30 8.41 3.36
CA ALA A 71 -9.97 7.98 2.13
C ALA A 71 -11.21 8.84 1.82
N GLY A 72 -11.82 9.46 2.83
CA GLY A 72 -12.88 10.46 2.69
C GLY A 72 -14.23 9.93 2.20
N THR A 73 -14.37 8.62 2.04
CA THR A 73 -15.57 7.97 1.49
C THR A 73 -16.50 7.39 2.56
N VAL A 74 -16.01 7.25 3.81
CA VAL A 74 -16.73 6.61 4.92
C VAL A 74 -16.59 7.43 6.19
N GLU A 75 -17.71 7.68 6.88
CA GLU A 75 -17.72 8.26 8.23
C GLU A 75 -17.27 7.21 9.24
N VAL A 76 -16.19 7.50 9.99
CA VAL A 76 -15.66 6.62 11.03
C VAL A 76 -16.33 6.95 12.37
N ILE A 77 -17.03 5.99 12.95
CA ILE A 77 -17.69 6.09 14.25
C ILE A 77 -16.91 5.24 15.26
N THR A 78 -16.48 5.87 16.36
CA THR A 78 -15.77 5.19 17.46
C THR A 78 -16.51 5.30 18.79
N ASP A 79 -17.48 6.22 18.89
CA ASP A 79 -18.30 6.41 20.09
C ASP A 79 -19.39 5.33 20.17
N PRO A 80 -19.41 4.47 21.20
CA PRO A 80 -20.44 3.46 21.39
C PRO A 80 -21.88 4.02 21.45
N ALA A 81 -22.06 5.27 21.88
CA ALA A 81 -23.37 5.92 21.91
C ALA A 81 -23.97 6.17 20.51
N LEU A 82 -23.13 6.15 19.48
CA LEU A 82 -23.52 6.36 18.08
C LEU A 82 -23.57 5.07 17.27
N LEU A 83 -23.48 3.91 17.91
CA LEU A 83 -23.48 2.59 17.25
C LEU A 83 -24.67 2.41 16.30
N ASP A 84 -25.84 2.86 16.72
CA ASP A 84 -27.09 2.70 15.95
C ASP A 84 -27.11 3.54 14.64
N ARG A 85 -26.18 4.48 14.49
CA ARG A 85 -26.03 5.28 13.27
C ARG A 85 -25.13 4.61 12.22
N ALA A 86 -24.43 3.54 12.60
CA ALA A 86 -23.49 2.87 11.73
C ALA A 86 -24.21 1.92 10.77
N GLU A 87 -23.93 2.04 9.48
CA GLU A 87 -24.41 1.11 8.46
C GLU A 87 -23.67 -0.24 8.54
N ALA A 88 -22.40 -0.20 8.95
CA ALA A 88 -21.59 -1.39 9.17
C ALA A 88 -20.81 -1.30 10.48
N VAL A 89 -20.50 -2.46 11.06
CA VAL A 89 -19.78 -2.61 12.33
C VAL A 89 -18.62 -3.56 12.16
N LEU A 90 -17.41 -3.03 12.34
CA LEU A 90 -16.19 -3.82 12.38
C LEU A 90 -15.87 -4.20 13.83
N ASP A 91 -16.02 -5.45 14.17
CA ASP A 91 -15.60 -6.01 15.46
C ASP A 91 -14.21 -6.64 15.30
N VAL A 92 -13.19 -6.07 15.92
CA VAL A 92 -11.86 -6.68 16.03
C VAL A 92 -11.84 -7.54 17.28
N LEU A 93 -11.76 -8.86 17.08
CA LEU A 93 -11.87 -9.87 18.13
C LEU A 93 -10.55 -10.09 18.87
N SER A 94 -9.43 -10.02 18.14
CA SER A 94 -8.10 -10.08 18.71
C SER A 94 -7.06 -9.41 17.85
N GLU A 95 -6.06 -8.82 18.49
CA GLU A 95 -4.84 -8.28 17.88
C GLU A 95 -3.66 -8.85 18.68
N GLN A 96 -2.77 -9.60 18.02
CA GLN A 96 -1.66 -10.29 18.67
C GLN A 96 -0.36 -10.03 17.92
N ARG A 97 0.69 -9.66 18.68
CA ARG A 97 2.07 -9.58 18.22
C ARG A 97 2.86 -10.70 18.87
N GLU A 98 3.50 -11.51 18.06
CA GLU A 98 4.27 -12.65 18.51
C GLU A 98 5.69 -12.59 17.96
N ARG A 99 6.63 -13.09 18.74
CA ARG A 99 8.00 -13.35 18.33
C ARG A 99 8.33 -14.80 18.63
N ALA A 100 8.56 -15.60 17.60
CA ALA A 100 8.90 -17.01 17.70
C ALA A 100 10.34 -17.25 17.27
N VAL A 101 11.08 -18.08 17.98
CA VAL A 101 12.41 -18.55 17.56
C VAL A 101 12.21 -19.55 16.43
N VAL A 102 12.82 -19.29 15.26
CA VAL A 102 12.74 -20.16 14.07
C VAL A 102 14.11 -20.68 13.64
N GLY A 103 15.20 -20.03 14.07
CA GLY A 103 16.56 -20.47 13.78
C GLY A 103 17.44 -20.51 15.03
N GLN A 104 18.18 -21.62 15.20
CA GLN A 104 19.17 -21.80 16.26
C GLN A 104 20.50 -22.26 15.67
N GLY A 105 21.59 -21.78 16.25
CA GLY A 105 22.95 -22.24 15.93
C GLY A 105 23.26 -23.61 16.56
N THR A 106 24.41 -24.17 16.19
CA THR A 106 24.87 -25.49 16.62
C THR A 106 25.04 -25.66 18.13
N VAL A 107 25.25 -24.54 18.86
CA VAL A 107 25.37 -24.52 20.33
C VAL A 107 24.10 -23.97 21.00
N GLY A 108 22.95 -23.97 20.28
CA GLY A 108 21.66 -23.60 20.84
C GLY A 108 21.39 -22.09 20.92
N GLN A 109 22.32 -21.21 20.49
CA GLN A 109 22.05 -19.78 20.48
C GLN A 109 21.02 -19.43 19.41
N VAL A 110 20.13 -18.49 19.73
CA VAL A 110 19.13 -17.97 18.78
C VAL A 110 19.84 -17.22 17.65
N ARG A 111 19.45 -17.51 16.41
CA ARG A 111 19.96 -16.87 15.20
C ARG A 111 18.89 -16.13 14.42
N GLU A 112 17.63 -16.54 14.58
CA GLU A 112 16.54 -16.02 13.80
C GLU A 112 15.24 -16.05 14.57
N PHE A 113 14.49 -14.96 14.48
CA PHE A 113 13.11 -14.85 14.96
C PHE A 113 12.16 -14.68 13.78
N GLN A 114 10.97 -15.19 13.92
CA GLN A 114 9.82 -14.85 13.10
C GLN A 114 8.89 -13.94 13.91
N LEU A 115 8.66 -12.74 13.38
CA LEU A 115 7.68 -11.79 13.88
C LEU A 115 6.34 -12.08 13.24
N ARG A 116 5.27 -12.09 14.02
CA ARG A 116 3.92 -12.33 13.54
C ARG A 116 3.00 -11.24 14.08
N LEU A 117 2.17 -10.70 13.19
CA LEU A 117 1.05 -9.82 13.55
C LEU A 117 -0.23 -10.50 13.08
N ARG A 118 -1.07 -10.89 14.01
CA ARG A 118 -2.31 -11.63 13.80
C ARG A 118 -3.49 -10.78 14.23
N VAL A 119 -4.50 -10.66 13.35
CA VAL A 119 -5.72 -9.89 13.61
C VAL A 119 -6.91 -10.76 13.25
N ARG A 120 -7.80 -11.00 14.21
CA ARG A 120 -9.10 -11.64 13.98
C ARG A 120 -10.18 -10.58 14.03
N PHE A 121 -11.05 -10.60 13.05
CA PHE A 121 -12.14 -9.64 12.94
C PHE A 121 -13.36 -10.25 12.25
N ARG A 122 -14.49 -9.59 12.41
CA ARG A 122 -15.70 -9.83 11.63
C ARG A 122 -16.33 -8.50 11.24
N LEU A 123 -17.11 -8.51 10.18
CA LEU A 123 -17.92 -7.36 9.77
C LEU A 123 -19.39 -7.76 9.78
N ARG A 124 -20.24 -6.91 10.34
CA ARG A 124 -21.70 -7.06 10.28
C ARG A 124 -22.36 -5.76 9.83
N SER A 125 -23.56 -5.84 9.27
CA SER A 125 -24.37 -4.66 9.01
C SER A 125 -24.84 -4.05 10.33
N GLY A 126 -25.28 -2.77 10.33
CA GLY A 126 -25.90 -2.12 11.48
C GLY A 126 -27.13 -2.88 12.00
N GLN A 127 -27.80 -3.68 11.16
CA GLN A 127 -28.93 -4.54 11.53
C GLN A 127 -28.49 -5.91 12.07
N GLY A 128 -27.19 -6.18 12.19
CA GLY A 128 -26.64 -7.41 12.75
C GLY A 128 -26.40 -8.56 11.75
N ARG A 129 -26.70 -8.38 10.45
CA ARG A 129 -26.40 -9.40 9.43
C ARG A 129 -24.88 -9.51 9.25
N GLU A 130 -24.35 -10.71 9.27
CA GLU A 130 -22.93 -10.97 9.04
C GLU A 130 -22.58 -10.75 7.57
N LEU A 131 -21.56 -9.93 7.32
CA LEU A 131 -21.05 -9.57 5.99
C LEU A 131 -19.68 -10.21 5.74
N ILE A 132 -18.84 -10.30 6.78
CA ILE A 132 -17.60 -11.07 6.82
C ILE A 132 -17.63 -11.85 8.12
N GLU A 133 -17.56 -13.17 8.00
CA GLU A 133 -17.45 -14.09 9.12
C GLU A 133 -16.13 -13.88 9.88
N ASP A 134 -16.00 -14.51 11.06
CA ASP A 134 -14.75 -14.48 11.84
C ASP A 134 -13.58 -14.90 10.95
N THR A 135 -12.76 -13.92 10.62
CA THR A 135 -11.66 -14.05 9.67
C THR A 135 -10.36 -13.63 10.33
N GLU A 136 -9.30 -14.40 10.08
CA GLU A 136 -7.96 -14.08 10.53
C GLU A 136 -7.10 -13.55 9.38
N LEU A 137 -6.40 -12.46 9.64
CA LEU A 137 -5.30 -11.95 8.81
C LEU A 137 -3.99 -12.14 9.57
N LEU A 138 -2.98 -12.61 8.85
CA LEU A 138 -1.65 -12.88 9.39
C LEU A 138 -0.59 -12.22 8.51
N GLN A 139 0.27 -11.43 9.15
CA GLN A 139 1.51 -10.92 8.58
C GLN A 139 2.69 -11.57 9.29
N GLN A 140 3.74 -11.90 8.52
CA GLN A 140 4.96 -12.52 9.05
C GLN A 140 6.20 -11.87 8.45
N ARG A 141 7.24 -11.71 9.26
CA ARG A 141 8.58 -11.25 8.84
C ARG A 141 9.64 -12.02 9.62
N GLU A 142 10.72 -12.34 8.96
CA GLU A 142 11.89 -12.95 9.58
C GLU A 142 12.94 -11.88 9.87
N ILE A 143 13.60 -12.03 11.01
CA ILE A 143 14.67 -11.14 11.43
C ILE A 143 15.82 -11.97 11.98
N SER A 144 17.02 -11.77 11.44
CA SER A 144 18.25 -12.36 12.00
C SER A 144 18.55 -11.74 13.35
N PHE A 145 19.08 -12.54 14.28
CA PHE A 145 19.43 -12.10 15.62
C PHE A 145 20.90 -12.37 15.93
N SER A 146 21.53 -11.43 16.62
CA SER A 146 22.88 -11.55 17.18
C SER A 146 22.93 -10.83 18.52
N GLU A 147 23.45 -11.49 19.55
CA GLU A 147 23.56 -10.91 20.90
C GLU A 147 24.44 -9.63 20.90
N SER A 148 25.47 -9.60 20.07
CA SER A 148 26.34 -8.42 19.95
C SER A 148 25.66 -7.19 19.37
N GLN A 149 24.49 -7.37 18.72
CA GLN A 149 23.71 -6.30 18.09
C GLN A 149 22.30 -6.19 18.67
N ALA A 150 22.05 -6.70 19.86
CA ALA A 150 20.70 -6.84 20.43
C ALA A 150 19.89 -5.53 20.40
N LEU A 151 20.48 -4.39 20.80
CA LEU A 151 19.80 -3.09 20.79
C LEU A 151 19.41 -2.62 19.37
N ALA A 152 20.30 -2.83 18.39
CA ALA A 152 20.00 -2.50 17.00
C ALA A 152 18.88 -3.39 16.45
N LYS A 153 18.89 -4.68 16.81
CA LYS A 153 17.86 -5.65 16.43
C LYS A 153 16.50 -5.38 17.06
N GLU A 154 16.47 -4.89 18.29
CA GLU A 154 15.22 -4.45 18.92
C GLU A 154 14.60 -3.25 18.19
N SER A 155 15.42 -2.28 17.78
CA SER A 155 14.95 -1.15 16.98
C SER A 155 14.44 -1.58 15.60
N GLU A 156 15.12 -2.52 14.95
CA GLU A 156 14.71 -3.12 13.66
C GLU A 156 13.39 -3.87 13.82
N GLU A 157 13.22 -4.66 14.87
CA GLU A 157 11.96 -5.36 15.18
C GLU A 157 10.78 -4.40 15.31
N GLN A 158 10.97 -3.27 16.02
CA GLN A 158 9.92 -2.26 16.16
C GLN A 158 9.56 -1.60 14.82
N LEU A 159 10.53 -1.39 13.94
CA LEU A 159 10.29 -0.88 12.58
C LEU A 159 9.48 -1.88 11.76
N LEU A 160 9.87 -3.16 11.78
CA LEU A 160 9.17 -4.22 11.08
C LEU A 160 7.71 -4.37 11.55
N PHE A 161 7.45 -4.33 12.86
CA PHE A 161 6.08 -4.36 13.37
C PHE A 161 5.27 -3.15 12.91
N ARG A 162 5.85 -1.96 12.83
CA ARG A 162 5.16 -0.78 12.29
C ARG A 162 4.81 -0.94 10.81
N ASP A 163 5.69 -1.52 10.02
CA ASP A 163 5.45 -1.75 8.60
C ASP A 163 4.41 -2.85 8.38
N MET A 164 4.49 -3.97 9.13
CA MET A 164 3.46 -5.01 9.15
C MET A 164 2.09 -4.45 9.54
N GLN A 165 2.05 -3.51 10.49
CA GLN A 165 0.82 -2.83 10.91
C GLN A 165 0.20 -2.01 9.78
N LYS A 166 1.01 -1.23 9.03
CA LYS A 166 0.53 -0.47 7.87
C LYS A 166 -0.01 -1.41 6.78
N GLU A 167 0.70 -2.50 6.49
CA GLU A 167 0.25 -3.53 5.55
C GLU A 167 -1.06 -4.18 6.01
N MET A 168 -1.19 -4.46 7.32
CA MET A 168 -2.42 -5.01 7.91
C MET A 168 -3.61 -4.08 7.72
N VAL A 169 -3.42 -2.77 7.91
CA VAL A 169 -4.46 -1.76 7.64
C VAL A 169 -4.91 -1.81 6.18
N VAL A 170 -3.96 -1.89 5.24
CA VAL A 170 -4.28 -2.01 3.81
C VAL A 170 -5.10 -3.27 3.52
N LEU A 171 -4.71 -4.42 4.12
CA LEU A 171 -5.44 -5.67 3.94
C LEU A 171 -6.86 -5.61 4.51
N LEU A 172 -7.04 -5.03 5.70
CA LEU A 172 -8.35 -4.79 6.29
C LEU A 172 -9.22 -3.93 5.37
N MET A 173 -8.71 -2.80 4.89
CA MET A 173 -9.44 -1.91 3.98
C MET A 173 -9.84 -2.63 2.69
N LEU A 174 -8.94 -3.43 2.09
CA LEU A 174 -9.24 -4.21 0.90
C LEU A 174 -10.32 -5.28 1.15
N ARG A 175 -10.30 -5.95 2.32
CA ARG A 175 -11.33 -6.92 2.70
C ARG A 175 -12.69 -6.26 2.86
N LEU A 176 -12.74 -5.08 3.48
CA LEU A 176 -13.99 -4.31 3.63
C LEU A 176 -14.51 -3.81 2.28
N ALA A 177 -13.64 -3.33 1.40
CA ALA A 177 -14.01 -2.86 0.05
C ALA A 177 -14.46 -4.00 -0.90
N ALA A 178 -14.14 -5.26 -0.59
CA ALA A 178 -14.60 -6.41 -1.35
C ALA A 178 -16.12 -6.67 -1.19
N ILE A 179 -16.74 -6.14 -0.14
CA ILE A 179 -18.18 -6.22 0.08
C ILE A 179 -18.90 -5.32 -0.95
N LYS A 180 -19.86 -5.88 -1.67
CA LYS A 180 -20.60 -5.17 -2.72
C LYS A 180 -22.00 -4.73 -2.30
N LYS A 181 -22.55 -5.34 -1.25
CA LYS A 181 -23.91 -5.05 -0.74
C LYS A 181 -23.94 -5.21 0.78
N LEU A 182 -24.59 -4.28 1.46
CA LEU A 182 -24.96 -4.38 2.87
C LEU A 182 -26.10 -5.36 3.10
#